data_e091fe005f8943d82d2dc08e474a4784
#
_entry.id   e091fe005f8943d82d2dc08e474a4784
#
_cell.length_a   1.000
_cell.length_b   1.000
_cell.length_c   1.000
_cell.angle_alpha   90.00
_cell.angle_beta   90.00
_cell.angle_gamma   90.00
#
_symmetry.space_group_name_H-M   'P 1'
#
loop_
_entity.id
_entity.type
_entity.pdbx_description
1 polymer ?
#
loop_
_entity_poly.entity_id
_entity_poly.type
_entity_poly.pdbx_seq_one_letter_code
_entity_poly.pdbx_strand_id
1 'polypeptide(L)'
;MCIRDRTIIDRSFSFGKPIVTATQMLDSMMVNPRPTRAEISDVANAIYDGTSAIMLSGETAAGAYPVEALKTMSAIAERTEQEGFHLRGRTMDFNPGKISVSDATAHAACLTARDVNAAAIVTVSESGTTARLLSKYRPQQPIIACVMREQVQRQLSLSWGITPLMMSLAHSTDELIEMSTALAKENGYLHNGELAVVTAGVPVGVSGTTNMIKIHMAVSYTHLRAHETTLH
;
A
#
# COMPACT_ATOMS: atom_id res chain seq x y z
N MET A 1 21.52 -6.03 -10.73
CA MET A 1 21.13 -6.81 -9.51
C MET A 1 21.52 -8.27 -9.64
N CYS A 2 22.06 -8.89 -8.59
CA CYS A 2 22.51 -10.29 -8.61
C CYS A 2 21.41 -11.27 -8.14
N ILE A 3 21.62 -12.57 -8.33
CA ILE A 3 20.68 -13.64 -7.92
C ILE A 3 20.42 -13.59 -6.41
N ARG A 4 21.44 -13.25 -5.60
CA ARG A 4 21.31 -13.14 -4.14
C ARG A 4 20.34 -12.03 -3.74
N ASP A 5 20.38 -10.88 -4.41
CA ASP A 5 19.50 -9.75 -4.16
C ASP A 5 18.03 -10.16 -4.38
N ARG A 6 17.76 -10.83 -5.49
CA ARG A 6 16.41 -11.37 -5.80
C ARG A 6 15.92 -12.34 -4.75
N THR A 7 16.77 -13.24 -4.29
CA THR A 7 16.42 -14.20 -3.22
C THR A 7 16.07 -13.48 -1.92
N ILE A 8 16.77 -12.41 -1.57
CA ILE A 8 16.49 -11.61 -0.37
C ILE A 8 15.15 -10.87 -0.53
N ILE A 9 14.90 -10.27 -1.69
CA ILE A 9 13.64 -9.59 -1.99
C ILE A 9 12.47 -10.59 -1.90
N ASP A 10 12.59 -11.76 -2.51
CA ASP A 10 11.56 -12.81 -2.47
C ASP A 10 11.26 -13.29 -1.05
N ARG A 11 12.30 -13.50 -0.24
CA ARG A 11 12.11 -13.88 1.17
C ARG A 11 11.45 -12.76 1.97
N SER A 12 11.92 -11.53 1.84
CA SER A 12 11.31 -10.38 2.53
C SER A 12 9.85 -10.23 2.17
N PHE A 13 9.52 -10.37 0.89
CA PHE A 13 8.17 -10.37 0.38
C PHE A 13 7.31 -11.46 1.02
N SER A 14 7.78 -12.71 1.05
CA SER A 14 7.02 -13.84 1.61
C SER A 14 6.71 -13.65 3.10
N PHE A 15 7.57 -12.95 3.85
CA PHE A 15 7.36 -12.60 5.26
C PHE A 15 6.61 -11.28 5.47
N GLY A 16 6.21 -10.57 4.42
CA GLY A 16 5.59 -9.24 4.51
C GLY A 16 6.51 -8.18 5.16
N LYS A 17 7.82 -8.34 5.01
CA LYS A 17 8.82 -7.40 5.52
C LYS A 17 9.17 -6.38 4.45
N PRO A 18 9.21 -5.07 4.78
CA PRO A 18 9.71 -4.07 3.85
C PRO A 18 11.18 -4.30 3.56
N ILE A 19 11.58 -4.10 2.30
CA ILE A 19 12.96 -4.16 1.85
C ILE A 19 13.29 -2.93 1.03
N VAL A 20 14.48 -2.38 1.24
CA VAL A 20 15.00 -1.23 0.51
C VAL A 20 16.17 -1.69 -0.35
N THR A 21 16.08 -1.48 -1.66
CA THR A 21 17.22 -1.64 -2.56
C THR A 21 17.99 -0.33 -2.62
N ALA A 22 19.27 -0.40 -2.27
CA ALA A 22 20.10 0.77 -2.01
C ALA A 22 21.49 0.62 -2.64
N THR A 23 22.20 1.74 -2.74
CA THR A 23 23.58 1.94 -3.20
C THR A 23 23.79 1.73 -4.69
N GLN A 24 24.56 2.67 -5.28
CA GLN A 24 24.95 2.67 -6.69
C GLN A 24 23.77 2.52 -7.67
N MET A 25 22.62 3.10 -7.32
CA MET A 25 21.42 3.00 -8.17
C MET A 25 21.54 3.89 -9.41
N LEU A 26 22.02 5.13 -9.24
CA LEU A 26 22.26 6.11 -10.27
C LEU A 26 23.63 6.79 -10.06
N ASP A 27 24.66 6.00 -9.75
CA ASP A 27 25.98 6.46 -9.30
C ASP A 27 26.63 7.45 -10.28
N SER A 28 26.47 7.24 -11.59
CA SER A 28 26.97 8.17 -12.60
C SER A 28 26.38 9.57 -12.48
N MET A 29 25.21 9.72 -11.86
CA MET A 29 24.57 11.01 -11.62
C MET A 29 25.21 11.80 -10.47
N MET A 30 26.20 11.25 -9.79
CA MET A 30 27.10 12.04 -8.92
C MET A 30 27.76 13.20 -9.69
N VAL A 31 28.12 12.97 -10.95
CA VAL A 31 28.90 13.92 -11.79
C VAL A 31 28.24 14.21 -13.13
N ASN A 32 27.24 13.44 -13.56
CA ASN A 32 26.54 13.61 -14.84
C ASN A 32 25.06 13.92 -14.63
N PRO A 33 24.44 14.75 -15.49
CA PRO A 33 23.01 15.10 -15.36
C PRO A 33 22.06 13.98 -15.83
N ARG A 34 22.59 12.87 -16.37
CA ARG A 34 21.80 11.72 -16.86
C ARG A 34 22.48 10.42 -16.47
N PRO A 35 21.71 9.38 -16.13
CA PRO A 35 22.23 8.07 -15.78
C PRO A 35 22.66 7.28 -17.04
N THR A 36 23.41 6.23 -16.81
CA THR A 36 23.71 5.22 -17.83
C THR A 36 22.50 4.30 -18.08
N ARG A 37 22.50 3.59 -19.22
CA ARG A 37 21.47 2.58 -19.54
C ARG A 37 21.44 1.45 -18.51
N ALA A 38 22.59 1.04 -18.00
CA ALA A 38 22.70 -0.03 -17.01
C ALA A 38 22.00 0.38 -15.70
N GLU A 39 22.22 1.59 -15.22
CA GLU A 39 21.60 2.12 -14.02
C GLU A 39 20.07 2.22 -14.14
N ILE A 40 19.55 2.71 -15.27
CA ILE A 40 18.11 2.73 -15.56
C ILE A 40 17.54 1.31 -15.47
N SER A 41 18.23 0.34 -16.08
CA SER A 41 17.81 -1.07 -16.05
C SER A 41 17.87 -1.66 -14.64
N ASP A 42 18.86 -1.29 -13.83
CA ASP A 42 19.00 -1.80 -12.47
C ASP A 42 17.90 -1.25 -11.56
N VAL A 43 17.54 0.04 -11.68
CA VAL A 43 16.39 0.62 -10.96
C VAL A 43 15.09 -0.09 -11.36
N ALA A 44 14.85 -0.25 -12.66
CA ALA A 44 13.66 -0.94 -13.16
C ALA A 44 13.60 -2.40 -12.69
N ASN A 45 14.72 -3.13 -12.73
CA ASN A 45 14.80 -4.51 -12.24
C ASN A 45 14.52 -4.63 -10.73
N ALA A 46 15.00 -3.68 -9.91
CA ALA A 46 14.70 -3.67 -8.49
C ALA A 46 13.18 -3.58 -8.22
N ILE A 47 12.47 -2.77 -9.01
CA ILE A 47 11.01 -2.62 -8.93
C ILE A 47 10.31 -3.88 -9.42
N TYR A 48 10.71 -4.44 -10.56
CA TYR A 48 10.19 -5.72 -11.07
C TYR A 48 10.41 -6.88 -10.11
N ASP A 49 11.54 -6.91 -9.41
CA ASP A 49 11.84 -7.93 -8.41
C ASP A 49 11.05 -7.72 -7.12
N GLY A 50 10.34 -6.59 -6.96
CA GLY A 50 9.36 -6.34 -5.91
C GLY A 50 9.95 -5.73 -4.64
N THR A 51 11.02 -4.94 -4.75
CA THR A 51 11.51 -4.12 -3.62
C THR A 51 10.39 -3.22 -3.08
N SER A 52 10.40 -2.90 -1.79
CA SER A 52 9.40 -2.01 -1.18
C SER A 52 9.75 -0.54 -1.39
N ALA A 53 11.04 -0.24 -1.46
CA ALA A 53 11.56 1.10 -1.71
C ALA A 53 12.91 1.01 -2.43
N ILE A 54 13.28 2.07 -3.12
CA ILE A 54 14.59 2.31 -3.72
C ILE A 54 15.22 3.53 -3.05
N MET A 55 16.53 3.54 -2.90
CA MET A 55 17.23 4.60 -2.17
C MET A 55 18.40 5.15 -2.97
N LEU A 56 18.48 6.47 -3.06
CA LEU A 56 19.68 7.20 -3.45
C LEU A 56 20.56 7.46 -2.22
N SER A 57 21.84 7.48 -2.40
CA SER A 57 22.85 7.70 -1.34
C SER A 57 23.71 8.92 -1.70
N GLY A 58 24.89 8.69 -2.26
CA GLY A 58 25.81 9.73 -2.68
C GLY A 58 25.21 10.70 -3.70
N GLU A 59 24.36 10.20 -4.60
CA GLU A 59 23.72 10.95 -5.66
C GLU A 59 22.94 12.16 -5.14
N THR A 60 22.32 12.04 -3.95
CA THR A 60 21.58 13.12 -3.29
C THR A 60 22.36 13.78 -2.16
N ALA A 61 23.33 13.08 -1.54
CA ALA A 61 24.07 13.61 -0.40
C ALA A 61 25.28 14.48 -0.81
N ALA A 62 25.96 14.14 -1.91
CA ALA A 62 27.18 14.80 -2.36
C ALA A 62 27.29 14.99 -3.88
N GLY A 63 26.31 14.50 -4.66
CA GLY A 63 26.29 14.62 -6.11
C GLY A 63 26.05 16.04 -6.59
N ALA A 64 26.47 16.32 -7.83
CA ALA A 64 26.24 17.59 -8.49
C ALA A 64 24.79 17.81 -8.97
N TYR A 65 24.00 16.72 -9.09
CA TYR A 65 22.66 16.73 -9.66
C TYR A 65 21.61 16.04 -8.74
N PRO A 66 21.48 16.42 -7.48
CA PRO A 66 20.65 15.68 -6.49
C PRO A 66 19.15 15.66 -6.85
N VAL A 67 18.62 16.77 -7.34
CA VAL A 67 17.20 16.89 -7.71
C VAL A 67 16.90 16.10 -8.97
N GLU A 68 17.78 16.16 -9.96
CA GLU A 68 17.69 15.43 -11.23
C GLU A 68 17.78 13.91 -10.98
N ALA A 69 18.64 13.46 -10.08
CA ALA A 69 18.76 12.06 -9.68
C ALA A 69 17.45 11.54 -9.07
N LEU A 70 16.86 12.30 -8.14
CA LEU A 70 15.58 11.93 -7.55
C LEU A 70 14.45 11.90 -8.59
N LYS A 71 14.33 12.92 -9.44
CA LYS A 71 13.33 12.97 -10.51
C LYS A 71 13.48 11.80 -11.49
N THR A 72 14.72 11.49 -11.85
CA THR A 72 15.02 10.37 -12.75
C THR A 72 14.62 9.04 -12.12
N MET A 73 14.97 8.81 -10.86
CA MET A 73 14.60 7.59 -10.14
C MET A 73 13.08 7.44 -10.04
N SER A 74 12.35 8.51 -9.71
CA SER A 74 10.89 8.54 -9.66
C SER A 74 10.28 8.20 -11.02
N ALA A 75 10.75 8.84 -12.09
CA ALA A 75 10.24 8.59 -13.43
C ALA A 75 10.46 7.14 -13.90
N ILE A 76 11.61 6.54 -13.57
CA ILE A 76 11.87 5.12 -13.85
C ILE A 76 10.91 4.24 -13.06
N ALA A 77 10.70 4.54 -11.78
CA ALA A 77 9.80 3.79 -10.92
C ALA A 77 8.37 3.82 -11.44
N GLU A 78 7.83 5.01 -11.67
CA GLU A 78 6.47 5.20 -12.18
C GLU A 78 6.24 4.49 -13.52
N ARG A 79 7.19 4.63 -14.46
CA ARG A 79 7.11 3.98 -15.77
C ARG A 79 7.16 2.46 -15.66
N THR A 80 8.03 1.94 -14.79
CA THR A 80 8.18 0.51 -14.56
C THR A 80 6.91 -0.09 -13.93
N GLU A 81 6.30 0.61 -13.00
CA GLU A 81 5.03 0.18 -12.39
C GLU A 81 3.88 0.19 -13.40
N GLN A 82 3.77 1.22 -14.23
CA GLN A 82 2.74 1.31 -15.25
C GLN A 82 2.83 0.20 -16.31
N GLU A 83 4.02 -0.15 -16.75
CA GLU A 83 4.23 -1.13 -17.84
C GLU A 83 4.38 -2.58 -17.34
N GLY A 84 4.91 -2.78 -16.16
CA GLY A 84 5.39 -4.09 -15.70
C GLY A 84 4.52 -4.81 -14.70
N PHE A 85 3.58 -4.14 -14.06
CA PHE A 85 2.78 -4.72 -13.00
C PHE A 85 1.87 -5.85 -13.49
N HIS A 86 1.42 -5.79 -14.76
CA HIS A 86 0.56 -6.79 -15.37
C HIS A 86 1.30 -8.08 -15.78
N LEU A 87 2.62 -8.04 -15.88
CA LEU A 87 3.42 -9.15 -16.45
C LEU A 87 3.92 -10.14 -15.40
N ARG A 88 3.94 -9.78 -14.13
CA ARG A 88 4.36 -10.66 -13.02
C ARG A 88 3.23 -10.83 -12.00
N GLY A 89 2.14 -11.48 -12.41
CA GLY A 89 1.29 -12.15 -11.44
C GLY A 89 2.19 -13.13 -10.65
N ARG A 90 2.77 -12.68 -9.54
CA ARG A 90 3.43 -13.58 -8.59
C ARG A 90 2.33 -14.50 -8.06
N THR A 91 2.24 -15.67 -8.70
CA THR A 91 1.51 -16.79 -8.12
C THR A 91 2.25 -17.14 -6.84
N MET A 92 1.71 -16.67 -5.71
CA MET A 92 2.17 -17.19 -4.43
C MET A 92 1.81 -18.67 -4.38
N ASP A 93 2.80 -19.52 -4.13
CA ASP A 93 2.55 -20.90 -3.74
C ASP A 93 1.82 -20.89 -2.40
N PHE A 94 0.50 -20.90 -2.49
CA PHE A 94 -0.37 -21.07 -1.33
C PHE A 94 -0.19 -22.48 -0.81
N ASN A 95 0.51 -22.61 0.31
CA ASN A 95 0.61 -23.90 1.00
C ASN A 95 -0.59 -24.00 1.97
N PRO A 96 -1.64 -24.78 1.62
CA PRO A 96 -2.82 -24.89 2.46
C PRO A 96 -2.45 -25.28 3.89
N GLY A 97 -3.01 -24.60 4.89
CA GLY A 97 -2.76 -24.84 6.30
C GLY A 97 -1.54 -24.15 6.91
N LYS A 98 -0.75 -23.41 6.12
CA LYS A 98 0.38 -22.59 6.63
C LYS A 98 0.11 -21.08 6.62
N ILE A 99 -1.04 -20.66 6.12
CA ILE A 99 -1.42 -19.25 6.00
C ILE A 99 -2.34 -18.89 7.17
N SER A 100 -2.08 -17.75 7.81
CA SER A 100 -2.96 -17.22 8.86
C SER A 100 -4.29 -16.72 8.27
N VAL A 101 -5.33 -16.66 9.09
CA VAL A 101 -6.63 -16.06 8.71
C VAL A 101 -6.44 -14.65 8.16
N SER A 102 -5.64 -13.81 8.84
CA SER A 102 -5.37 -12.44 8.42
C SER A 102 -4.67 -12.37 7.05
N ASP A 103 -3.76 -13.28 6.76
CA ASP A 103 -3.05 -13.32 5.47
C ASP A 103 -4.00 -13.78 4.34
N ALA A 104 -4.81 -14.81 4.59
CA ALA A 104 -5.84 -15.27 3.66
C ALA A 104 -6.89 -14.18 3.38
N THR A 105 -7.32 -13.46 4.41
CA THR A 105 -8.27 -12.33 4.29
C THR A 105 -7.66 -11.19 3.47
N ALA A 106 -6.40 -10.84 3.71
CA ALA A 106 -5.72 -9.79 2.93
C ALA A 106 -5.58 -10.18 1.45
N HIS A 107 -5.23 -11.44 1.17
CA HIS A 107 -5.19 -11.94 -0.20
C HIS A 107 -6.56 -11.88 -0.88
N ALA A 108 -7.59 -12.39 -0.23
CA ALA A 108 -8.96 -12.36 -0.75
C ALA A 108 -9.45 -10.91 -0.99
N ALA A 109 -9.10 -9.96 -0.10
CA ALA A 109 -9.42 -8.55 -0.27
C ALA A 109 -8.77 -7.95 -1.54
N CYS A 110 -7.50 -8.27 -1.81
CA CYS A 110 -6.82 -7.82 -3.02
C CYS A 110 -7.45 -8.42 -4.30
N LEU A 111 -7.80 -9.71 -4.29
CA LEU A 111 -8.49 -10.35 -5.40
C LEU A 111 -9.88 -9.73 -5.62
N THR A 112 -10.65 -9.56 -4.55
CA THR A 112 -11.97 -8.93 -4.61
C THR A 112 -11.88 -7.52 -5.17
N ALA A 113 -10.91 -6.71 -4.72
CA ALA A 113 -10.74 -5.34 -5.20
C ALA A 113 -10.46 -5.28 -6.71
N ARG A 114 -9.65 -6.20 -7.22
CA ARG A 114 -9.40 -6.34 -8.65
C ARG A 114 -10.67 -6.76 -9.41
N ASP A 115 -11.36 -7.80 -8.93
CA ASP A 115 -12.48 -8.42 -9.64
C ASP A 115 -13.70 -7.49 -9.72
N VAL A 116 -13.92 -6.64 -8.71
CA VAL A 116 -14.99 -5.62 -8.72
C VAL A 116 -14.52 -4.26 -9.25
N ASN A 117 -13.26 -4.16 -9.70
CA ASN A 117 -12.65 -2.90 -10.13
C ASN A 117 -12.82 -1.78 -9.09
N ALA A 118 -12.51 -2.08 -7.83
CA ALA A 118 -12.61 -1.10 -6.75
C ALA A 118 -11.63 0.06 -6.95
N ALA A 119 -12.02 1.27 -6.53
CA ALA A 119 -11.16 2.45 -6.59
C ALA A 119 -10.03 2.38 -5.55
N ALA A 120 -10.29 1.78 -4.38
CA ALA A 120 -9.31 1.64 -3.31
C ALA A 120 -9.59 0.39 -2.44
N ILE A 121 -8.53 -0.07 -1.75
CA ILE A 121 -8.64 -0.99 -0.62
C ILE A 121 -8.47 -0.15 0.64
N VAL A 122 -9.50 -0.11 1.48
CA VAL A 122 -9.48 0.62 2.75
C VAL A 122 -9.27 -0.38 3.88
N THR A 123 -8.27 -0.18 4.71
CA THR A 123 -8.03 -1.06 5.85
C THR A 123 -7.93 -0.26 7.14
N VAL A 124 -8.56 -0.76 8.21
CA VAL A 124 -8.37 -0.22 9.55
C VAL A 124 -7.47 -1.14 10.33
N SER A 125 -6.35 -0.61 10.83
CA SER A 125 -5.32 -1.44 11.46
C SER A 125 -4.66 -0.70 12.62
N GLU A 126 -4.72 -1.26 13.81
CA GLU A 126 -4.08 -0.69 15.00
C GLU A 126 -2.55 -0.77 14.94
N SER A 127 -2.00 -1.89 14.50
CA SER A 127 -0.57 -2.17 14.43
C SER A 127 0.04 -2.01 13.04
N GLY A 128 -0.78 -1.75 12.01
CA GLY A 128 -0.36 -1.71 10.61
C GLY A 128 -0.15 -3.10 9.97
N THR A 129 -0.41 -4.19 10.69
CA THR A 129 -0.16 -5.55 10.18
C THR A 129 -1.01 -5.86 8.96
N THR A 130 -2.31 -5.56 9.00
CA THR A 130 -3.22 -5.77 7.86
C THR A 130 -2.76 -5.00 6.61
N ALA A 131 -2.38 -3.74 6.78
CA ALA A 131 -1.89 -2.92 5.68
C ALA A 131 -0.62 -3.52 5.05
N ARG A 132 0.33 -4.01 5.86
CA ARG A 132 1.53 -4.70 5.35
C ARG A 132 1.21 -6.01 4.64
N LEU A 133 0.22 -6.78 5.12
CA LEU A 133 -0.25 -7.98 4.43
C LEU A 133 -0.87 -7.66 3.08
N LEU A 134 -1.69 -6.61 2.97
CA LEU A 134 -2.22 -6.13 1.70
C LEU A 134 -1.09 -5.70 0.75
N SER A 135 -0.14 -4.89 1.24
CA SER A 135 1.03 -4.44 0.48
C SER A 135 1.86 -5.61 -0.08
N LYS A 136 1.97 -6.70 0.67
CA LYS A 136 2.62 -7.95 0.25
C LYS A 136 2.04 -8.48 -1.07
N TYR A 137 0.73 -8.38 -1.28
CA TYR A 137 0.06 -8.88 -2.49
C TYR A 137 0.10 -7.93 -3.68
N ARG A 138 0.68 -6.74 -3.50
CA ARG A 138 0.88 -5.75 -4.58
C ARG A 138 -0.40 -5.51 -5.40
N PRO A 139 -1.53 -5.13 -4.79
CA PRO A 139 -2.74 -4.83 -5.55
C PRO A 139 -2.52 -3.63 -6.47
N GLN A 140 -3.30 -3.54 -7.55
CA GLN A 140 -3.30 -2.37 -8.43
C GLN A 140 -3.97 -1.16 -7.78
N GLN A 141 -4.93 -1.43 -6.89
CA GLN A 141 -5.65 -0.41 -6.14
C GLN A 141 -4.77 0.17 -5.03
N PRO A 142 -4.85 1.47 -4.77
CA PRO A 142 -4.19 2.09 -3.63
C PRO A 142 -4.70 1.48 -2.31
N ILE A 143 -3.80 1.28 -1.35
CA ILE A 143 -4.13 0.80 -0.02
C ILE A 143 -4.20 1.99 0.92
N ILE A 144 -5.40 2.31 1.39
CA ILE A 144 -5.63 3.37 2.36
C ILE A 144 -5.68 2.74 3.75
N ALA A 145 -4.65 3.00 4.55
CA ALA A 145 -4.52 2.43 5.89
C ALA A 145 -4.94 3.45 6.95
N CYS A 146 -6.14 3.29 7.50
CA CYS A 146 -6.63 4.10 8.61
C CYS A 146 -6.04 3.58 9.92
N VAL A 147 -5.28 4.41 10.61
CA VAL A 147 -4.54 4.06 11.83
C VAL A 147 -4.79 5.07 12.94
N MET A 148 -4.71 4.61 14.20
CA MET A 148 -4.98 5.45 15.37
C MET A 148 -3.71 5.96 16.06
N ARG A 149 -2.52 5.50 15.63
CA ARG A 149 -1.23 5.87 16.24
C ARG A 149 -0.29 6.48 15.21
N GLU A 150 0.23 7.66 15.49
CA GLU A 150 1.16 8.37 14.63
C GLU A 150 2.43 7.56 14.32
N GLN A 151 2.94 6.81 15.29
CA GLN A 151 4.09 5.94 15.07
C GLN A 151 3.82 4.89 13.98
N VAL A 152 2.62 4.30 13.96
CA VAL A 152 2.22 3.32 12.95
C VAL A 152 2.06 3.98 11.59
N GLN A 153 1.47 5.20 11.54
CA GLN A 153 1.37 5.99 10.34
C GLN A 153 2.75 6.22 9.70
N ARG A 154 3.71 6.71 10.49
CA ARG A 154 5.08 6.94 10.00
C ARG A 154 5.76 5.66 9.51
N GLN A 155 5.60 4.55 10.21
CA GLN A 155 6.17 3.26 9.81
C GLN A 155 5.59 2.74 8.49
N LEU A 156 4.29 2.92 8.26
CA LEU A 156 3.61 2.46 7.06
C LEU A 156 3.98 3.26 5.81
N SER A 157 4.45 4.50 5.96
CA SER A 157 4.92 5.33 4.84
C SER A 157 6.10 4.72 4.07
N LEU A 158 6.83 3.75 4.66
CA LEU A 158 7.87 2.98 3.98
C LEU A 158 7.35 1.70 3.30
N SER A 159 6.08 1.40 3.43
CA SER A 159 5.48 0.20 2.85
C SER A 159 4.89 0.51 1.48
N TRP A 160 5.16 -0.35 0.52
CA TRP A 160 4.73 -0.15 -0.87
C TRP A 160 3.20 -0.04 -1.00
N GLY A 161 2.75 0.94 -1.77
CA GLY A 161 1.34 1.13 -2.14
C GLY A 161 0.42 1.52 -0.98
N ILE A 162 0.95 1.87 0.20
CA ILE A 162 0.16 2.25 1.37
C ILE A 162 0.16 3.77 1.52
N THR A 163 -1.03 4.34 1.64
CA THR A 163 -1.25 5.70 2.14
C THR A 163 -1.84 5.62 3.55
N PRO A 164 -1.04 5.90 4.59
CA PRO A 164 -1.53 5.85 5.97
C PRO A 164 -2.22 7.16 6.36
N LEU A 165 -3.46 7.06 6.84
CA LEU A 165 -4.27 8.19 7.31
C LEU A 165 -4.60 8.03 8.80
N MET A 166 -4.56 9.15 9.54
CA MET A 166 -4.97 9.14 10.94
C MET A 166 -6.48 9.13 11.07
N MET A 167 -6.99 8.24 11.90
CA MET A 167 -8.41 8.07 12.18
C MET A 167 -8.65 7.99 13.70
N SER A 168 -9.75 8.52 14.17
CA SER A 168 -10.20 8.31 15.56
C SER A 168 -10.66 6.86 15.80
N LEU A 169 -10.73 6.46 17.06
CA LEU A 169 -11.21 5.14 17.43
C LEU A 169 -12.70 5.01 17.08
N ALA A 170 -13.06 3.96 16.38
CA ALA A 170 -14.46 3.59 16.12
C ALA A 170 -14.96 2.62 17.20
N HIS A 171 -16.23 2.72 17.58
CA HIS A 171 -16.83 1.91 18.63
C HIS A 171 -17.69 0.76 18.08
N SER A 172 -17.97 0.76 16.79
CA SER A 172 -18.71 -0.32 16.12
C SER A 172 -18.13 -0.61 14.73
N THR A 173 -18.49 -1.75 14.16
CA THR A 173 -18.07 -2.12 12.80
C THR A 173 -18.65 -1.19 11.75
N ASP A 174 -19.89 -0.73 11.92
CA ASP A 174 -20.53 0.19 10.97
C ASP A 174 -19.85 1.57 11.02
N GLU A 175 -19.62 2.11 12.20
CA GLU A 175 -18.87 3.34 12.40
C GLU A 175 -17.46 3.27 11.81
N LEU A 176 -16.77 2.14 11.99
CA LEU A 176 -15.45 1.89 11.43
C LEU A 176 -15.46 1.99 9.91
N ILE A 177 -16.45 1.38 9.25
CA ILE A 177 -16.60 1.41 7.80
C ILE A 177 -16.91 2.83 7.32
N GLU A 178 -17.86 3.50 7.96
CA GLU A 178 -18.25 4.87 7.61
C GLU A 178 -17.10 5.86 7.76
N MET A 179 -16.42 5.85 8.91
CA MET A 179 -15.31 6.75 9.18
C MET A 179 -14.13 6.51 8.22
N SER A 180 -13.76 5.25 7.99
CA SER A 180 -12.61 4.92 7.15
C SER A 180 -12.87 5.24 5.66
N THR A 181 -14.07 4.99 5.16
CA THR A 181 -14.44 5.32 3.78
C THR A 181 -14.65 6.83 3.57
N ALA A 182 -15.21 7.54 4.57
CA ALA A 182 -15.30 8.99 4.56
C ALA A 182 -13.90 9.63 4.51
N LEU A 183 -12.97 9.14 5.33
CA LEU A 183 -11.59 9.62 5.36
C LEU A 183 -10.87 9.38 4.01
N ALA A 184 -11.06 8.21 3.39
CA ALA A 184 -10.53 7.92 2.07
C ALA A 184 -11.09 8.88 1.01
N LYS A 185 -12.38 9.23 1.12
CA LYS A 185 -13.07 10.16 0.23
C LYS A 185 -12.58 11.60 0.41
N GLU A 186 -12.45 12.08 1.63
CA GLU A 186 -11.91 13.41 1.95
C GLU A 186 -10.51 13.63 1.41
N ASN A 187 -9.70 12.57 1.34
CA ASN A 187 -8.36 12.60 0.80
C ASN A 187 -8.28 12.28 -0.71
N GLY A 188 -9.41 12.18 -1.42
CA GLY A 188 -9.46 12.04 -2.88
C GLY A 188 -9.19 10.63 -3.41
N TYR A 189 -9.19 9.60 -2.57
CA TYR A 189 -8.96 8.20 -2.96
C TYR A 189 -10.25 7.44 -3.29
N LEU A 190 -11.40 8.04 -3.03
CA LEU A 190 -12.71 7.44 -3.27
C LEU A 190 -13.73 8.52 -3.64
N HIS A 191 -14.51 8.32 -4.69
CA HIS A 191 -15.51 9.26 -5.15
C HIS A 191 -16.91 8.65 -5.06
N ASN A 192 -17.95 9.49 -5.10
CA ASN A 192 -19.34 9.02 -5.07
C ASN A 192 -19.63 8.03 -6.20
N GLY A 193 -20.22 6.90 -5.88
CA GLY A 193 -20.55 5.84 -6.83
C GLY A 193 -19.43 4.83 -7.06
N GLU A 194 -18.21 5.08 -6.55
CA GLU A 194 -17.11 4.13 -6.64
C GLU A 194 -17.18 3.06 -5.54
N LEU A 195 -16.62 1.90 -5.84
CA LEU A 195 -16.51 0.80 -4.89
C LEU A 195 -15.18 0.86 -4.15
N ALA A 196 -15.23 0.60 -2.85
CA ALA A 196 -14.06 0.30 -2.02
C ALA A 196 -14.19 -1.10 -1.43
N VAL A 197 -13.07 -1.79 -1.29
CA VAL A 197 -12.98 -3.01 -0.48
C VAL A 197 -12.45 -2.65 0.89
N VAL A 198 -13.30 -2.77 1.91
CA VAL A 198 -12.94 -2.49 3.30
C VAL A 198 -12.54 -3.77 4.01
N THR A 199 -11.41 -3.76 4.72
CA THR A 199 -10.95 -4.90 5.53
C THR A 199 -10.52 -4.46 6.92
N ALA A 200 -10.90 -5.23 7.92
CA ALA A 200 -10.61 -4.95 9.32
C ALA A 200 -10.63 -6.22 10.18
N GLY A 201 -10.20 -6.08 11.42
CA GLY A 201 -10.42 -7.08 12.48
C GLY A 201 -11.74 -6.82 13.21
N VAL A 202 -12.56 -7.85 13.32
CA VAL A 202 -13.82 -7.83 14.07
C VAL A 202 -13.76 -8.91 15.16
N PRO A 203 -14.13 -8.60 16.43
CA PRO A 203 -14.65 -7.34 16.94
C PRO A 203 -13.60 -6.21 16.98
N VAL A 204 -14.10 -4.97 16.88
CA VAL A 204 -13.25 -3.76 16.93
C VAL A 204 -12.47 -3.71 18.23
N GLY A 205 -11.20 -3.28 18.17
CA GLY A 205 -10.32 -3.17 19.36
C GLY A 205 -9.52 -4.44 19.69
N VAL A 206 -9.65 -5.52 18.91
CA VAL A 206 -8.82 -6.72 19.06
C VAL A 206 -7.74 -6.73 17.98
N SER A 207 -6.50 -6.47 18.37
CA SER A 207 -5.36 -6.41 17.45
C SER A 207 -5.01 -7.79 16.88
N GLY A 208 -4.64 -7.85 15.59
CA GLY A 208 -4.12 -9.06 14.92
C GLY A 208 -5.17 -10.03 14.34
N THR A 209 -6.44 -9.66 14.34
CA THR A 209 -7.56 -10.52 13.90
C THR A 209 -8.24 -10.03 12.62
N THR A 210 -7.48 -9.71 11.57
CA THR A 210 -8.11 -9.35 10.28
C THR A 210 -8.92 -10.53 9.76
N ASN A 211 -10.25 -10.40 9.75
CA ASN A 211 -11.20 -11.48 9.45
C ASN A 211 -12.45 -11.00 8.68
N MET A 212 -12.51 -9.70 8.31
CA MET A 212 -13.65 -9.12 7.61
C MET A 212 -13.22 -8.54 6.27
N ILE A 213 -14.04 -8.76 5.25
CA ILE A 213 -14.02 -8.06 3.97
C ILE A 213 -15.44 -7.57 3.68
N LYS A 214 -15.56 -6.30 3.33
CA LYS A 214 -16.84 -5.69 2.92
C LYS A 214 -16.63 -4.87 1.65
N ILE A 215 -17.44 -5.10 0.64
CA ILE A 215 -17.52 -4.21 -0.51
C ILE A 215 -18.45 -3.07 -0.10
N HIS A 216 -17.97 -1.83 -0.23
CA HIS A 216 -18.71 -0.63 0.14
C HIS A 216 -18.77 0.31 -1.06
N MET A 217 -19.99 0.77 -1.39
CA MET A 217 -20.17 1.81 -2.40
C MET A 217 -20.16 3.17 -1.72
N ALA A 218 -19.27 4.04 -2.17
CA ALA A 218 -19.20 5.41 -1.65
C ALA A 218 -20.44 6.20 -2.08
N VAL A 219 -21.27 6.52 -1.13
CA VAL A 219 -22.47 7.34 -1.34
C VAL A 219 -22.27 8.74 -0.76
N SER A 220 -23.01 9.72 -1.29
CA SER A 220 -23.10 11.03 -0.63
C SER A 220 -24.04 10.89 0.56
N TYR A 221 -23.52 10.86 1.80
CA TYR A 221 -24.37 10.99 2.96
C TYR A 221 -24.93 12.42 3.01
N THR A 222 -26.15 12.61 2.50
CA THR A 222 -26.99 13.70 3.00
C THR A 222 -27.39 13.31 4.41
N HIS A 223 -26.88 14.03 5.40
CA HIS A 223 -27.34 13.90 6.80
C HIS A 223 -28.87 14.02 6.83
N LEU A 224 -29.57 12.89 6.88
CA LEU A 224 -30.89 12.87 7.44
C LEU A 224 -30.69 13.12 8.96
N ARG A 225 -30.71 14.41 9.34
CA ARG A 225 -30.96 14.78 10.74
C ARG A 225 -32.29 14.08 11.10
N ALA A 226 -32.21 13.15 12.04
CA ALA A 226 -33.41 12.64 12.68
C ALA A 226 -34.19 13.86 13.15
N HIS A 227 -35.41 14.04 12.59
CA HIS A 227 -36.37 14.94 13.15
C HIS A 227 -36.67 14.42 14.57
N GLU A 228 -36.16 15.10 15.58
CA GLU A 228 -36.74 15.05 16.91
C GLU A 228 -38.20 15.50 16.75
N THR A 229 -39.10 14.54 16.67
CA THR A 229 -40.51 14.77 16.92
C THR A 229 -40.69 15.12 18.39
N THR A 230 -40.68 16.41 18.70
CA THR A 230 -41.24 16.92 19.93
C THR A 230 -42.75 16.59 19.95
N LEU A 231 -43.09 15.55 20.70
CA LEU A 231 -44.48 15.34 21.09
C LEU A 231 -44.82 16.33 22.22
N HIS A 232 -45.79 17.21 21.88
CA HIS A 232 -46.56 17.97 22.86
C HIS A 232 -47.66 17.10 23.45
#